data_1b1cb321437ecda091183ae851a15391
#
_entry.id   1b1cb321437ecda091183ae851a15391
#
_cell.length_a   1.000
_cell.length_b   1.000
_cell.length_c   1.000
_cell.angle_alpha   90.00
_cell.angle_beta   90.00
_cell.angle_gamma   90.00
#
_symmetry.space_group_name_H-M   'P 1'
#
loop_
_entity.id
_entity.type
_entity.pdbx_description
1 polymer ?
#
loop_
_entity_poly.entity_id
_entity_poly.type
_entity_poly.pdbx_seq_one_letter_code
_entity_poly.pdbx_strand_id
1 'polypeptide(L)'
;AIPLVSDVFMMFRDQWRSQGISNIYIPDGNNGGASKEILPSFKKLLEINPDTVGYLKIDGTAIDYPVVKGKDNDYYLTHDFYGEKSKSGSVMMDCNCVVSPDGNSGNMVLYGHNMAVGTFFACLSEYWRTLYDSYDAPSMQFYKDHPTITFNTLYEEAEWKIFGIGLFNIYEEYGEVYYNYNNKHDFTSRDDFNNFIIDLMDRSDIFTDVDIEYGDDILTLSTCYWPFRSDMD
;
A
#
# COMPACT_ATOMS: atom_id res chain seq x y z
N ALA A 1 7.58 -1.69 -25.28
CA ALA A 1 8.52 -0.62 -25.65
C ALA A 1 9.73 -0.68 -24.71
N ILE A 2 10.95 -0.76 -25.26
CA ILE A 2 12.17 -0.67 -24.44
C ILE A 2 12.20 0.75 -23.87
N PRO A 3 12.32 0.90 -22.54
CA PRO A 3 12.41 2.24 -21.93
C PRO A 3 13.57 3.00 -22.55
N LEU A 4 13.35 4.26 -22.92
CA LEU A 4 14.44 5.13 -23.37
C LEU A 4 15.47 5.27 -22.24
N VAL A 5 16.75 5.45 -22.57
CA VAL A 5 17.84 5.59 -21.57
C VAL A 5 17.51 6.66 -20.53
N SER A 6 16.82 7.74 -20.92
CA SER A 6 16.33 8.77 -20.01
C SER A 6 15.31 8.26 -18.98
N ASP A 7 14.45 7.31 -19.36
CA ASP A 7 13.44 6.75 -18.47
C ASP A 7 14.08 5.83 -17.43
N VAL A 8 15.05 5.02 -17.86
CA VAL A 8 15.84 4.18 -16.94
C VAL A 8 16.61 5.04 -15.94
N PHE A 9 17.24 6.12 -16.41
CA PHE A 9 17.97 7.04 -15.53
C PHE A 9 17.05 7.71 -14.49
N MET A 10 15.84 8.14 -14.89
CA MET A 10 14.87 8.71 -13.95
C MET A 10 14.42 7.68 -12.92
N MET A 11 14.15 6.43 -13.32
CA MET A 11 13.76 5.35 -12.39
C MET A 11 14.85 5.08 -11.34
N PHE A 12 16.13 5.05 -11.73
CA PHE A 12 17.25 4.89 -10.79
C PHE A 12 17.40 6.11 -9.88
N ARG A 13 17.20 7.32 -10.38
CA ARG A 13 17.19 8.55 -9.58
C ARG A 13 16.10 8.48 -8.51
N ASP A 14 14.88 8.10 -8.90
CA ASP A 14 13.74 8.03 -7.99
C ASP A 14 13.96 6.95 -6.92
N GLN A 15 14.52 5.81 -7.28
CA GLN A 15 14.91 4.76 -6.33
C GLN A 15 15.98 5.25 -5.35
N TRP A 16 17.02 5.92 -5.83
CA TRP A 16 18.09 6.46 -4.99
C TRP A 16 17.58 7.53 -4.02
N ARG A 17 16.67 8.40 -4.48
CA ARG A 17 16.03 9.41 -3.63
C ARG A 17 15.15 8.77 -2.56
N SER A 18 14.39 7.73 -2.90
CA SER A 18 13.55 6.98 -1.95
C SER A 18 14.41 6.29 -0.87
N GLN A 19 15.54 5.68 -1.25
CA GLN A 19 16.49 5.10 -0.29
C GLN A 19 17.12 6.16 0.63
N GLY A 20 17.31 7.39 0.15
CA GLY A 20 17.76 8.50 0.99
C GLY A 20 16.75 8.87 2.07
N ILE A 21 15.47 8.71 1.78
CA ILE A 21 14.39 9.00 2.74
C ILE A 21 14.28 7.93 3.81
N SER A 22 14.47 6.64 3.47
CA SER A 22 14.40 5.55 4.45
C SER A 22 15.44 5.70 5.57
N ASN A 23 16.56 6.36 5.31
CA ASN A 23 17.55 6.69 6.34
C ASN A 23 17.15 7.85 7.27
N ILE A 24 16.11 8.61 6.91
CA ILE A 24 15.63 9.75 7.71
C ILE A 24 14.59 9.30 8.74
N TYR A 25 13.76 8.34 8.37
CA TYR A 25 12.72 7.81 9.24
C TYR A 25 13.30 6.76 10.18
N ILE A 26 13.16 6.99 11.48
CA ILE A 26 13.52 6.04 12.54
C ILE A 26 12.29 5.94 13.44
N PRO A 27 11.64 4.77 13.54
CA PRO A 27 10.51 4.57 14.43
C PRO A 27 10.85 4.97 15.87
N ASP A 28 9.88 5.53 16.57
CA ASP A 28 10.05 5.92 17.98
C ASP A 28 10.10 4.70 18.92
N GLY A 29 9.66 3.52 18.43
CA GLY A 29 9.61 2.27 19.17
C GLY A 29 8.49 2.26 20.23
N ASN A 30 7.47 3.06 20.01
CA ASN A 30 6.36 3.21 20.92
C ASN A 30 5.17 2.32 20.52
N ASN A 31 5.21 1.06 20.88
CA ASN A 31 4.10 0.09 20.63
C ASN A 31 2.90 0.32 21.57
N GLY A 32 2.66 1.53 22.04
CA GLY A 32 1.77 1.84 23.15
C GLY A 32 0.45 2.54 22.83
N GLY A 33 -0.05 2.45 21.58
CA GLY A 33 -1.33 3.04 21.17
C GLY A 33 -1.22 4.46 20.60
N ALA A 34 -2.36 4.98 20.12
CA ALA A 34 -2.44 6.26 19.42
C ALA A 34 -2.03 7.45 20.30
N SER A 35 -1.19 8.32 19.76
CA SER A 35 -0.76 9.57 20.36
C SER A 35 -1.72 10.71 19.99
N LYS A 36 -1.88 11.68 20.87
CA LYS A 36 -2.56 12.93 20.53
C LYS A 36 -1.64 13.95 19.84
N GLU A 37 -0.33 13.73 19.88
CA GLU A 37 0.67 14.57 19.22
C GLU A 37 1.35 13.79 18.10
N ILE A 38 1.82 14.52 17.09
CA ILE A 38 2.60 13.93 15.99
C ILE A 38 3.86 13.28 16.56
N LEU A 39 4.08 12.03 16.18
CA LEU A 39 5.25 11.26 16.59
C LEU A 39 6.55 11.94 16.15
N PRO A 40 7.58 11.99 17.02
CA PRO A 40 8.86 12.63 16.71
C PRO A 40 9.54 12.11 15.45
N SER A 41 9.35 10.83 15.11
CA SER A 41 9.88 10.17 13.92
C SER A 41 9.45 10.86 12.60
N PHE A 42 8.29 11.53 12.58
CA PHE A 42 7.75 12.20 11.39
C PHE A 42 8.21 13.64 11.19
N LYS A 43 8.85 14.27 12.18
CA LYS A 43 9.21 15.70 12.10
C LYS A 43 10.03 16.03 10.86
N LYS A 44 11.08 15.25 10.58
CA LYS A 44 11.94 15.50 9.41
C LYS A 44 11.24 15.25 8.09
N LEU A 45 10.32 14.26 8.04
CA LEU A 45 9.55 13.98 6.83
C LEU A 45 8.58 15.13 6.53
N LEU A 46 7.91 15.66 7.57
CA LEU A 46 6.99 16.79 7.45
C LEU A 46 7.71 18.11 7.07
N GLU A 47 8.98 18.29 7.47
CA GLU A 47 9.80 19.42 7.01
C GLU A 47 10.11 19.35 5.50
N ILE A 48 10.19 18.12 4.94
CA ILE A 48 10.42 17.90 3.50
C ILE A 48 9.10 17.99 2.74
N ASN A 49 8.09 17.26 3.21
CA ASN A 49 6.77 17.23 2.59
C ASN A 49 5.67 17.27 3.67
N PRO A 50 4.95 18.42 3.77
CA PRO A 50 3.87 18.57 4.75
C PRO A 50 2.65 17.66 4.48
N ASP A 51 2.54 17.07 3.29
CA ASP A 51 1.49 16.09 2.94
C ASP A 51 1.79 14.68 3.46
N THR A 52 2.89 14.49 4.21
CA THR A 52 3.21 13.21 4.85
C THR A 52 2.12 12.82 5.85
N VAL A 53 1.60 11.59 5.75
CA VAL A 53 0.57 11.04 6.66
C VAL A 53 0.99 9.74 7.32
N GLY A 54 2.06 9.10 6.85
CA GLY A 54 2.53 7.84 7.41
C GLY A 54 3.83 7.35 6.80
N TYR A 55 4.24 6.16 7.24
CA TYR A 55 5.39 5.44 6.74
C TYR A 55 5.08 3.96 6.61
N LEU A 56 5.31 3.40 5.42
CA LEU A 56 5.00 2.01 5.07
C LEU A 56 6.28 1.21 4.87
N LYS A 57 6.35 0.03 5.49
CA LYS A 57 7.46 -0.90 5.33
C LYS A 57 6.97 -2.34 5.31
N ILE A 58 7.55 -3.16 4.44
CA ILE A 58 7.44 -4.62 4.48
C ILE A 58 8.87 -5.18 4.50
N ASP A 59 9.25 -5.75 5.64
CA ASP A 59 10.60 -6.25 5.85
C ASP A 59 10.98 -7.30 4.82
N GLY A 60 12.22 -7.23 4.33
CA GLY A 60 12.74 -8.12 3.29
C GLY A 60 12.28 -7.80 1.87
N THR A 61 11.51 -6.74 1.66
CA THR A 61 11.05 -6.28 0.34
C THR A 61 11.58 -4.88 -0.01
N ALA A 62 11.23 -4.40 -1.20
CA ALA A 62 11.55 -3.02 -1.63
C ALA A 62 10.60 -1.96 -1.02
N ILE A 63 9.54 -2.36 -0.31
CA ILE A 63 8.59 -1.42 0.29
C ILE A 63 9.19 -0.87 1.59
N ASP A 64 9.65 0.39 1.51
CA ASP A 64 10.22 1.17 2.62
C ASP A 64 10.08 2.65 2.26
N TYR A 65 8.85 3.21 2.40
CA TYR A 65 8.47 4.49 1.83
C TYR A 65 7.65 5.36 2.79
N PRO A 66 7.87 6.70 2.78
CA PRO A 66 6.90 7.61 3.34
C PRO A 66 5.61 7.56 2.53
N VAL A 67 4.50 7.76 3.20
CA VAL A 67 3.16 7.84 2.60
C VAL A 67 2.68 9.27 2.64
N VAL A 68 2.28 9.79 1.49
CA VAL A 68 1.73 11.13 1.34
C VAL A 68 0.23 11.09 1.08
N LYS A 69 -0.47 12.19 1.35
CA LYS A 69 -1.88 12.33 1.03
C LYS A 69 -2.13 13.68 0.38
N GLY A 70 -2.50 13.65 -0.90
CA GLY A 70 -2.86 14.83 -1.68
C GLY A 70 -4.28 15.32 -1.42
N LYS A 71 -4.66 16.37 -2.13
CA LYS A 71 -6.05 16.85 -2.20
C LYS A 71 -6.93 16.00 -3.11
N ASP A 72 -6.31 15.22 -3.98
CA ASP A 72 -6.90 14.30 -4.95
C ASP A 72 -6.01 13.05 -5.03
N ASN A 73 -6.47 12.05 -5.79
CA ASN A 73 -5.74 10.81 -6.03
C ASN A 73 -4.86 10.87 -7.30
N ASP A 74 -4.67 12.03 -7.92
CA ASP A 74 -3.97 12.18 -9.20
C ASP A 74 -2.56 12.77 -9.06
N TYR A 75 -2.39 13.77 -8.18
CA TYR A 75 -1.12 14.52 -8.07
C TYR A 75 0.09 13.61 -7.82
N TYR A 76 0.02 12.76 -6.81
CA TYR A 76 1.12 11.89 -6.42
C TYR A 76 1.30 10.64 -7.30
N LEU A 77 0.42 10.41 -8.29
CA LEU A 77 0.68 9.41 -9.35
C LEU A 77 1.88 9.81 -10.23
N THR A 78 2.15 11.12 -10.33
CA THR A 78 3.17 11.67 -11.23
C THR A 78 4.16 12.61 -10.55
N HIS A 79 4.14 12.70 -9.22
CA HIS A 79 5.07 13.51 -8.43
C HIS A 79 5.68 12.67 -7.31
N ASP A 80 7.00 12.82 -7.14
CA ASP A 80 7.72 12.14 -6.07
C ASP A 80 7.49 12.82 -4.69
N PHE A 81 8.06 12.23 -3.64
CA PHE A 81 7.96 12.74 -2.27
C PHE A 81 8.45 14.21 -2.12
N TYR A 82 9.31 14.67 -2.99
CA TYR A 82 9.80 16.06 -2.98
C TYR A 82 8.96 17.01 -3.83
N GLY A 83 7.84 16.52 -4.40
CA GLY A 83 6.97 17.31 -5.28
C GLY A 83 7.52 17.53 -6.70
N GLU A 84 8.56 16.79 -7.10
CA GLU A 84 9.09 16.82 -8.44
C GLU A 84 8.40 15.80 -9.34
N LYS A 85 8.31 16.11 -10.65
CA LYS A 85 7.74 15.16 -11.61
C LYS A 85 8.53 13.85 -11.64
N SER A 86 7.81 12.74 -11.50
CA SER A 86 8.31 11.38 -11.50
C SER A 86 7.32 10.45 -12.16
N LYS A 87 7.81 9.50 -12.97
CA LYS A 87 6.98 8.42 -13.53
C LYS A 87 6.64 7.36 -12.46
N SER A 88 7.42 7.31 -11.40
CA SER A 88 7.22 6.38 -10.29
C SER A 88 6.22 6.92 -9.26
N GLY A 89 5.91 8.22 -9.30
CA GLY A 89 5.03 8.85 -8.33
C GLY A 89 5.53 8.71 -6.88
N SER A 90 4.59 8.62 -5.98
CA SER A 90 4.80 8.34 -4.55
C SER A 90 3.87 7.24 -4.07
N VAL A 91 4.18 6.60 -2.94
CA VAL A 91 3.17 5.84 -2.19
C VAL A 91 2.23 6.86 -1.57
N MET A 92 0.94 6.76 -1.87
CA MET A 92 -0.04 7.74 -1.42
C MET A 92 -1.26 7.10 -0.77
N MET A 93 -1.85 7.78 0.18
CA MET A 93 -3.12 7.44 0.79
C MET A 93 -4.27 8.06 -0.01
N ASP A 94 -5.39 7.35 -0.11
CA ASP A 94 -6.61 7.87 -0.73
C ASP A 94 -7.02 9.20 -0.09
N CYS A 95 -7.36 10.17 -0.92
CA CYS A 95 -7.68 11.54 -0.46
C CYS A 95 -8.90 11.61 0.47
N ASN A 96 -9.78 10.59 0.45
CA ASN A 96 -10.94 10.49 1.33
C ASN A 96 -10.62 9.84 2.68
N CYS A 97 -9.48 9.17 2.84
CA CYS A 97 -9.05 8.63 4.12
C CYS A 97 -8.72 9.75 5.12
N VAL A 98 -8.92 9.48 6.38
CA VAL A 98 -8.58 10.37 7.49
C VAL A 98 -7.46 9.75 8.32
N VAL A 99 -6.45 10.55 8.68
CA VAL A 99 -5.45 10.26 9.71
C VAL A 99 -5.49 11.41 10.69
N SER A 100 -5.87 11.13 11.92
CA SER A 100 -6.02 12.18 12.94
C SER A 100 -5.71 11.67 14.35
N PRO A 101 -5.42 12.56 15.31
CA PRO A 101 -5.22 12.15 16.71
C PRO A 101 -6.48 11.60 17.37
N ASP A 102 -7.66 11.78 16.78
CA ASP A 102 -8.93 11.31 17.31
C ASP A 102 -9.40 9.98 16.69
N GLY A 103 -8.69 9.50 15.68
CA GLY A 103 -8.94 8.24 14.99
C GLY A 103 -8.65 8.32 13.50
N ASN A 104 -8.42 7.18 12.90
CA ASN A 104 -8.19 7.00 11.48
C ASN A 104 -9.47 6.52 10.79
N SER A 105 -9.50 6.54 9.45
CA SER A 105 -10.53 5.83 8.69
C SER A 105 -10.47 4.34 8.99
N GLY A 106 -11.63 3.69 9.12
CA GLY A 106 -11.75 2.27 9.39
C GLY A 106 -11.17 1.36 8.29
N ASN A 107 -11.02 1.88 7.05
CA ASN A 107 -10.22 1.28 5.99
C ASN A 107 -9.31 2.35 5.38
N MET A 108 -8.03 2.30 5.71
CA MET A 108 -7.02 3.17 5.12
C MET A 108 -6.50 2.56 3.83
N VAL A 109 -6.68 3.26 2.71
CA VAL A 109 -6.30 2.77 1.37
C VAL A 109 -5.03 3.46 0.92
N LEU A 110 -4.02 2.67 0.58
CA LEU A 110 -2.74 3.13 0.05
C LEU A 110 -2.56 2.67 -1.40
N TYR A 111 -2.12 3.57 -2.25
CA TYR A 111 -1.79 3.33 -3.65
C TYR A 111 -0.30 3.44 -3.89
N GLY A 112 0.22 2.60 -4.77
CA GLY A 112 1.59 2.68 -5.27
C GLY A 112 1.74 2.03 -6.64
N HIS A 113 2.61 2.57 -7.47
CA HIS A 113 2.85 2.00 -8.80
C HIS A 113 3.52 0.62 -8.73
N ASN A 114 3.15 -0.26 -9.67
CA ASN A 114 3.87 -1.51 -9.93
C ASN A 114 4.98 -1.22 -10.95
N MET A 115 6.19 -0.95 -10.45
CA MET A 115 7.30 -0.55 -11.29
C MET A 115 8.07 -1.76 -11.83
N ALA A 116 8.34 -1.78 -13.14
CA ALA A 116 9.06 -2.88 -13.80
C ALA A 116 10.47 -3.15 -13.23
N VAL A 117 11.07 -2.17 -12.52
CA VAL A 117 12.36 -2.30 -11.85
C VAL A 117 12.25 -2.89 -10.44
N GLY A 118 11.08 -3.33 -10.02
CA GLY A 118 10.85 -3.99 -8.73
C GLY A 118 10.67 -3.05 -7.53
N THR A 119 10.49 -1.74 -7.76
CA THR A 119 10.30 -0.74 -6.70
C THR A 119 8.82 -0.40 -6.48
N PHE A 120 8.52 0.39 -5.47
CA PHE A 120 7.18 0.75 -5.01
C PHE A 120 6.37 -0.50 -4.67
N PHE A 121 5.17 -0.68 -5.23
CA PHE A 121 4.30 -1.83 -4.95
C PHE A 121 4.51 -3.01 -5.90
N ALA A 122 5.62 -3.05 -6.64
CA ALA A 122 5.89 -4.16 -7.56
C ALA A 122 5.91 -5.53 -6.86
N CYS A 123 6.46 -5.62 -5.64
CA CYS A 123 6.52 -6.87 -4.88
C CYS A 123 5.15 -7.36 -4.39
N LEU A 124 4.10 -6.52 -4.39
CA LEU A 124 2.75 -7.01 -4.04
C LEU A 124 2.27 -8.06 -5.05
N SER A 125 2.74 -8.01 -6.29
CA SER A 125 2.46 -9.04 -7.29
C SER A 125 3.00 -10.41 -6.90
N GLU A 126 4.07 -10.47 -6.08
CA GLU A 126 4.67 -11.74 -5.65
C GLU A 126 3.77 -12.50 -4.68
N TYR A 127 2.98 -11.80 -3.85
CA TYR A 127 1.99 -12.43 -2.98
C TYR A 127 0.99 -13.26 -3.78
N TRP A 128 0.54 -12.74 -4.94
CA TRP A 128 -0.39 -13.43 -5.82
C TRP A 128 0.32 -14.41 -6.75
N ARG A 129 1.44 -14.02 -7.37
CA ARG A 129 2.17 -14.82 -8.35
C ARG A 129 2.63 -16.16 -7.77
N THR A 130 3.13 -16.16 -6.53
CA THR A 130 3.58 -17.39 -5.87
C THR A 130 2.47 -18.39 -5.57
N LEU A 131 1.19 -17.97 -5.59
CA LEU A 131 0.04 -18.87 -5.49
C LEU A 131 -0.14 -19.71 -6.76
N TYR A 132 0.25 -19.20 -7.93
CA TYR A 132 -0.07 -19.76 -9.25
C TYR A 132 1.15 -20.23 -10.05
N ASP A 133 2.37 -19.94 -9.61
CA ASP A 133 3.61 -20.30 -10.33
C ASP A 133 3.94 -21.81 -10.33
N SER A 134 3.26 -22.62 -9.53
CA SER A 134 3.42 -24.07 -9.58
C SER A 134 2.12 -24.78 -9.94
N TYR A 135 2.13 -25.54 -11.02
CA TYR A 135 1.01 -26.39 -11.44
C TYR A 135 0.62 -27.44 -10.40
N ASP A 136 1.52 -27.76 -9.46
CA ASP A 136 1.34 -28.88 -8.51
C ASP A 136 0.92 -28.47 -7.10
N ALA A 137 1.14 -27.24 -6.68
CA ALA A 137 0.60 -26.70 -5.42
C ALA A 137 0.78 -25.17 -5.37
N PRO A 138 -0.26 -24.39 -5.06
CA PRO A 138 -0.13 -22.98 -4.79
C PRO A 138 0.89 -22.77 -3.65
N SER A 139 1.93 -21.99 -3.90
CA SER A 139 2.93 -21.70 -2.89
C SER A 139 2.57 -20.38 -2.18
N MET A 140 2.26 -20.45 -0.91
CA MET A 140 2.14 -19.26 -0.06
C MET A 140 3.50 -18.81 0.50
N GLN A 141 4.60 -19.11 -0.19
CA GLN A 141 5.94 -18.88 0.39
C GLN A 141 6.20 -17.39 0.63
N PHE A 142 5.86 -16.53 -0.34
CA PHE A 142 6.06 -15.09 -0.16
C PHE A 142 5.24 -14.52 1.01
N TYR A 143 3.98 -14.96 1.17
CA TYR A 143 3.17 -14.62 2.34
C TYR A 143 3.80 -15.11 3.65
N LYS A 144 4.31 -16.35 3.68
CA LYS A 144 4.95 -16.92 4.88
C LYS A 144 6.24 -16.19 5.26
N ASP A 145 6.98 -15.70 4.27
CA ASP A 145 8.22 -14.95 4.48
C ASP A 145 7.93 -13.49 4.88
N HIS A 146 6.78 -12.92 4.47
CA HIS A 146 6.37 -11.54 4.71
C HIS A 146 4.91 -11.47 5.19
N PRO A 147 4.57 -12.03 6.39
CA PRO A 147 3.18 -12.16 6.84
C PRO A 147 2.60 -10.87 7.40
N THR A 148 3.45 -9.87 7.68
CA THR A 148 3.07 -8.62 8.32
C THR A 148 3.57 -7.40 7.55
N ILE A 149 2.89 -6.29 7.76
CA ILE A 149 3.16 -4.99 7.19
C ILE A 149 3.33 -4.00 8.35
N THR A 150 4.38 -3.20 8.35
CA THR A 150 4.48 -2.05 9.24
C THR A 150 3.91 -0.84 8.52
N PHE A 151 2.84 -0.27 9.05
CA PHE A 151 2.35 1.03 8.62
C PHE A 151 2.11 1.91 9.84
N ASN A 152 2.96 2.92 9.95
CA ASN A 152 2.90 3.91 11.00
C ASN A 152 2.22 5.18 10.47
N THR A 153 1.22 5.67 11.19
CA THR A 153 0.61 6.97 10.91
C THR A 153 1.36 8.07 11.67
N LEU A 154 1.00 9.32 11.44
CA LEU A 154 1.56 10.45 12.22
C LEU A 154 1.37 10.30 13.74
N TYR A 155 0.44 9.45 14.17
CA TYR A 155 -0.03 9.37 15.56
C TYR A 155 0.14 8.00 16.19
N GLU A 156 0.47 6.96 15.41
CA GLU A 156 0.53 5.59 15.89
C GLU A 156 1.55 4.76 15.11
N GLU A 157 2.30 3.91 15.83
CA GLU A 157 3.12 2.84 15.25
C GLU A 157 2.36 1.52 15.34
N ALA A 158 2.17 0.84 14.20
CA ALA A 158 1.39 -0.40 14.14
C ALA A 158 1.98 -1.43 13.18
N GLU A 159 1.87 -2.70 13.58
CA GLU A 159 2.09 -3.87 12.73
C GLU A 159 0.73 -4.42 12.30
N TRP A 160 0.59 -4.68 10.99
CA TRP A 160 -0.65 -5.13 10.35
C TRP A 160 -0.49 -6.56 9.86
N LYS A 161 -1.49 -7.39 10.12
CA LYS A 161 -1.54 -8.77 9.63
C LYS A 161 -2.26 -8.84 8.29
N ILE A 162 -1.70 -9.57 7.34
CA ILE A 162 -2.33 -9.78 6.04
C ILE A 162 -3.43 -10.82 6.18
N PHE A 163 -4.69 -10.46 5.91
CA PHE A 163 -5.82 -11.37 5.97
C PHE A 163 -6.36 -11.76 4.59
N GLY A 164 -6.10 -10.97 3.55
CA GLY A 164 -6.58 -11.23 2.20
C GLY A 164 -5.62 -10.74 1.13
N ILE A 165 -5.56 -11.46 0.02
CA ILE A 165 -4.82 -11.11 -1.19
C ILE A 165 -5.70 -11.51 -2.36
N GLY A 166 -5.88 -10.61 -3.35
CA GLY A 166 -6.69 -10.94 -4.50
C GLY A 166 -6.41 -10.03 -5.70
N LEU A 167 -6.82 -10.49 -6.87
CA LEU A 167 -6.89 -9.70 -8.09
C LEU A 167 -8.33 -9.25 -8.33
N PHE A 168 -8.52 -7.95 -8.45
CA PHE A 168 -9.83 -7.37 -8.69
C PHE A 168 -9.89 -6.76 -10.08
N ASN A 169 -10.93 -7.13 -10.84
CA ASN A 169 -11.17 -6.56 -12.14
C ASN A 169 -11.70 -5.13 -12.01
N ILE A 170 -11.09 -4.19 -12.74
CA ILE A 170 -11.48 -2.77 -12.79
C ILE A 170 -12.00 -2.33 -14.16
N TYR A 171 -12.12 -3.27 -15.13
CA TYR A 171 -12.57 -2.99 -16.48
C TYR A 171 -13.79 -3.83 -16.86
N GLU A 172 -14.89 -3.20 -17.24
CA GLU A 172 -16.14 -3.89 -17.61
C GLU A 172 -15.97 -4.90 -18.75
N GLU A 173 -15.02 -4.66 -19.66
CA GLU A 173 -14.72 -5.55 -20.79
C GLU A 173 -14.17 -6.93 -20.37
N TYR A 174 -13.63 -7.05 -19.15
CA TYR A 174 -13.07 -8.31 -18.61
C TYR A 174 -13.99 -8.99 -17.59
N GLY A 175 -15.20 -8.47 -17.35
CA GLY A 175 -16.20 -9.07 -16.48
C GLY A 175 -16.67 -8.14 -15.36
N GLU A 176 -17.14 -8.73 -14.26
CA GLU A 176 -17.63 -7.98 -13.11
C GLU A 176 -16.54 -7.09 -12.53
N VAL A 177 -16.85 -5.80 -12.39
CA VAL A 177 -15.97 -4.78 -11.83
C VAL A 177 -16.18 -4.68 -10.32
N TYR A 178 -15.09 -4.64 -9.56
CA TYR A 178 -15.15 -4.56 -8.10
C TYR A 178 -14.30 -3.40 -7.57
N TYR A 179 -14.96 -2.40 -6.96
CA TYR A 179 -14.32 -1.21 -6.39
C TYR A 179 -14.54 -1.04 -4.88
N ASN A 180 -15.30 -1.92 -4.21
CA ASN A 180 -15.60 -1.72 -2.79
C ASN A 180 -14.35 -1.68 -1.92
N TYR A 181 -13.30 -2.44 -2.27
CA TYR A 181 -12.07 -2.52 -1.49
C TYR A 181 -11.36 -1.17 -1.30
N ASN A 182 -11.53 -0.24 -2.25
CA ASN A 182 -10.86 1.07 -2.23
C ASN A 182 -11.80 2.27 -2.13
N ASN A 183 -13.12 2.06 -2.24
CA ASN A 183 -14.10 3.14 -2.14
C ASN A 183 -14.79 3.21 -0.76
N LYS A 184 -14.60 2.19 0.08
CA LYS A 184 -15.17 2.10 1.41
C LYS A 184 -14.10 2.46 2.44
N HIS A 185 -14.24 3.62 3.09
CA HIS A 185 -13.25 4.13 4.04
C HIS A 185 -13.70 4.01 5.50
N ASP A 186 -15.03 4.01 5.75
CA ASP A 186 -15.59 3.93 7.10
C ASP A 186 -16.79 2.98 7.16
N PHE A 187 -17.12 2.53 8.35
CA PHE A 187 -18.19 1.58 8.60
C PHE A 187 -19.24 2.18 9.54
N THR A 188 -20.51 2.12 9.10
CA THR A 188 -21.63 2.72 9.83
C THR A 188 -22.22 1.81 10.89
N SER A 189 -21.92 0.51 10.82
CA SER A 189 -22.39 -0.51 11.76
C SER A 189 -21.55 -1.79 11.69
N ARG A 190 -21.74 -2.69 12.69
CA ARG A 190 -21.15 -4.02 12.69
C ARG A 190 -21.53 -4.83 11.44
N ASP A 191 -22.78 -4.75 11.00
CA ASP A 191 -23.24 -5.49 9.80
C ASP A 191 -22.58 -4.94 8.53
N ASP A 192 -22.40 -3.63 8.44
CA ASP A 192 -21.72 -2.95 7.34
C ASP A 192 -20.24 -3.37 7.26
N PHE A 193 -19.54 -3.44 8.40
CA PHE A 193 -18.18 -3.96 8.51
C PHE A 193 -18.10 -5.44 8.12
N ASN A 194 -18.95 -6.28 8.74
CA ASN A 194 -18.93 -7.72 8.50
C ASN A 194 -19.20 -8.06 7.03
N ASN A 195 -20.16 -7.38 6.39
CA ASN A 195 -20.43 -7.57 4.97
C ASN A 195 -19.23 -7.19 4.10
N PHE A 196 -18.52 -6.12 4.43
CA PHE A 196 -17.31 -5.73 3.73
C PHE A 196 -16.20 -6.79 3.86
N ILE A 197 -15.96 -7.30 5.08
CA ILE A 197 -14.95 -8.35 5.31
C ILE A 197 -15.32 -9.65 4.61
N ILE A 198 -16.58 -10.09 4.68
CA ILE A 198 -17.06 -11.29 3.99
C ILE A 198 -16.85 -11.17 2.48
N ASP A 199 -17.23 -10.02 1.89
CA ASP A 199 -17.07 -9.77 0.46
C ASP A 199 -15.60 -9.78 0.02
N LEU A 200 -14.68 -9.23 0.84
CA LEU A 200 -13.24 -9.31 0.59
C LEU A 200 -12.70 -10.74 0.73
N MET A 201 -13.12 -11.46 1.76
CA MET A 201 -12.67 -12.84 1.99
C MET A 201 -13.17 -13.81 0.90
N ASP A 202 -14.40 -13.64 0.42
CA ASP A 202 -14.96 -14.44 -0.68
C ASP A 202 -14.20 -14.22 -2.01
N ARG A 203 -13.51 -13.09 -2.14
CA ARG A 203 -12.69 -12.73 -3.31
C ARG A 203 -11.20 -12.91 -3.08
N SER A 204 -10.79 -13.32 -1.88
CA SER A 204 -9.39 -13.53 -1.54
C SER A 204 -8.89 -14.85 -2.14
N ASP A 205 -7.70 -14.81 -2.72
CA ASP A 205 -6.99 -15.98 -3.23
C ASP A 205 -6.28 -16.77 -2.12
N ILE A 206 -6.28 -16.27 -0.88
CA ILE A 206 -5.69 -16.95 0.28
C ILE A 206 -6.67 -17.03 1.44
N PHE A 207 -6.47 -18.06 2.28
CA PHE A 207 -7.13 -18.19 3.58
C PHE A 207 -6.07 -18.05 4.68
N THR A 208 -6.33 -17.16 5.61
CA THR A 208 -5.48 -16.92 6.79
C THR A 208 -6.27 -17.19 8.07
N ASP A 209 -5.58 -17.34 9.18
CA ASP A 209 -6.14 -17.49 10.52
C ASP A 209 -6.23 -16.14 11.27
N VAL A 210 -6.16 -15.03 10.54
CA VAL A 210 -6.32 -13.70 11.14
C VAL A 210 -7.76 -13.53 11.59
N ASP A 211 -7.92 -13.34 12.89
CA ASP A 211 -9.20 -13.01 13.49
C ASP A 211 -9.49 -11.53 13.27
N ILE A 212 -10.68 -11.20 12.74
CA ILE A 212 -11.08 -9.84 12.38
C ILE A 212 -12.42 -9.56 13.03
N GLU A 213 -12.47 -8.52 13.87
CA GLU A 213 -13.68 -8.12 14.58
C GLU A 213 -14.09 -6.69 14.23
N TYR A 214 -15.38 -6.40 14.39
CA TYR A 214 -15.88 -5.04 14.25
C TYR A 214 -15.23 -4.10 15.25
N GLY A 215 -14.56 -3.09 14.73
CA GLY A 215 -13.76 -2.12 15.47
C GLY A 215 -12.28 -2.24 15.20
N ASP A 216 -11.86 -3.30 14.47
CA ASP A 216 -10.51 -3.35 13.92
C ASP A 216 -10.38 -2.38 12.74
N ASP A 217 -9.20 -1.78 12.61
CA ASP A 217 -8.82 -0.98 11.46
C ASP A 217 -8.34 -1.87 10.31
N ILE A 218 -8.69 -1.50 9.08
CA ILE A 218 -8.27 -2.18 7.85
C ILE A 218 -7.24 -1.32 7.13
N LEU A 219 -6.21 -1.98 6.59
CA LEU A 219 -5.22 -1.38 5.70
C LEU A 219 -5.27 -2.07 4.34
N THR A 220 -5.61 -1.32 3.30
CA THR A 220 -5.66 -1.80 1.93
C THR A 220 -4.46 -1.28 1.14
N LEU A 221 -3.63 -2.16 0.58
CA LEU A 221 -2.58 -1.81 -0.36
C LEU A 221 -3.03 -2.14 -1.78
N SER A 222 -3.11 -1.14 -2.66
CA SER A 222 -3.61 -1.29 -4.03
C SER A 222 -2.56 -0.91 -5.06
N THR A 223 -2.40 -1.77 -6.07
CA THR A 223 -1.50 -1.53 -7.21
C THR A 223 -2.09 -2.09 -8.49
N CYS A 224 -1.59 -1.62 -9.64
CA CYS A 224 -1.97 -2.18 -10.94
C CYS A 224 -1.22 -3.50 -11.20
N TYR A 225 -1.94 -4.50 -11.69
CA TYR A 225 -1.38 -5.74 -12.20
C TYR A 225 -1.77 -5.96 -13.66
N TRP A 226 -0.78 -6.29 -14.50
CA TRP A 226 -0.97 -6.53 -15.92
C TRP A 226 -0.49 -7.95 -16.27
N PRO A 227 -1.36 -8.98 -16.24
CA PRO A 227 -0.97 -10.37 -16.48
C PRO A 227 -0.53 -10.63 -17.93
N PHE A 228 -0.86 -9.76 -18.88
CA PHE A 228 -0.66 -9.98 -20.34
C PHE A 228 0.47 -9.14 -20.95
N ARG A 229 1.46 -8.71 -20.18
CA ARG A 229 2.56 -7.89 -20.69
C ARG A 229 3.51 -8.60 -21.66
N SER A 230 3.38 -9.95 -21.81
CA SER A 230 4.23 -10.75 -22.70
C SER A 230 3.81 -10.74 -24.19
N ASP A 231 2.60 -10.24 -24.52
CA ASP A 231 2.03 -10.42 -25.87
C ASP A 231 1.79 -9.10 -26.61
N MET A 232 2.31 -7.97 -26.13
CA MET A 232 2.26 -6.68 -26.83
C MET A 232 3.68 -6.20 -27.16
N ASP A 233 4.36 -6.91 -28.08
CA ASP A 233 5.47 -6.40 -28.89
C ASP A 233 4.94 -5.86 -30.22
#